data_86e4421d01f4b436a3ee3a74a0d45eaa
#
_entry.id   86e4421d01f4b436a3ee3a74a0d45eaa
#
_cell.length_a   1.000
_cell.length_b   1.000
_cell.length_c   1.000
_cell.angle_alpha   90.00
_cell.angle_beta   90.00
_cell.angle_gamma   90.00
#
_symmetry.space_group_name_H-M   'P 1'
#
loop_
_entity.id
_entity.type
_entity.pdbx_description
1 polymer ?
#
loop_
_entity_poly.entity_id
_entity_poly.type
_entity_poly.pdbx_seq_one_letter_code
_entity_poly.pdbx_strand_id
1 'polypeptide(L)'
;MTPNGHGAASIEFPSELEILLTRDFEAPIELVFDVLTKPEHVRKWFAPFEDKMTVCSIDLRVGGNYHMAFVTKDGTECSFRGTYLEVEPPTRTVETWLFEGWPDAEAIESVDLHETDGVTKMTLRLAFRDKAGRDHMTKTDGFEDTSDKMEDYLRSLLDPNGRVSG
;
A
#
# COMPACT_ATOMS: atom_id res chain seq x y z
N MET A 1 1.35 5.62 25.18
CA MET A 1 1.57 6.02 23.88
C MET A 1 2.10 4.91 23.05
N THR A 2 1.73 4.89 21.90
CA THR A 2 2.43 4.01 21.08
C THR A 2 3.86 4.33 21.26
N PRO A 3 4.60 3.40 21.46
CA PRO A 3 5.98 3.52 21.67
C PRO A 3 6.61 4.53 20.77
N ASN A 4 6.01 4.85 19.74
CA ASN A 4 6.43 5.94 18.93
C ASN A 4 5.29 6.16 18.00
N GLY A 5 4.88 7.31 17.85
CA GLY A 5 3.79 7.63 16.96
C GLY A 5 4.02 7.25 15.51
N HIS A 6 5.22 6.76 15.15
CA HIS A 6 5.54 6.41 13.76
C HIS A 6 4.99 5.06 13.34
N GLY A 7 4.72 4.17 14.31
CA GLY A 7 4.31 2.82 13.97
C GLY A 7 2.83 2.63 13.71
N ALA A 8 2.01 3.67 13.85
CA ALA A 8 0.58 3.51 13.75
C ALA A 8 0.04 4.14 12.47
N ALA A 9 -0.80 3.39 11.76
CA ALA A 9 -1.53 3.93 10.62
C ALA A 9 -2.69 4.78 11.13
N SER A 10 -2.94 5.92 10.47
CA SER A 10 -4.14 6.71 10.70
C SER A 10 -5.04 6.49 9.50
N ILE A 11 -6.26 6.06 9.76
CA ILE A 11 -7.25 5.85 8.71
C ILE A 11 -8.41 6.79 8.93
N GLU A 12 -8.69 7.59 7.90
CA GLU A 12 -9.76 8.58 7.95
C GLU A 12 -10.67 8.42 6.73
N PHE A 13 -11.87 8.96 6.84
CA PHE A 13 -12.86 8.93 5.77
C PHE A 13 -13.25 10.38 5.44
N PRO A 14 -12.45 11.06 4.58
CA PRO A 14 -12.70 12.47 4.28
C PRO A 14 -14.03 12.73 3.60
N SER A 15 -14.60 11.71 2.93
CA SER A 15 -15.89 11.77 2.30
C SER A 15 -16.50 10.37 2.26
N GLU A 16 -17.72 10.24 1.79
CA GLU A 16 -18.39 8.94 1.65
C GLU A 16 -17.70 8.03 0.63
N LEU A 17 -16.89 8.60 -0.24
CA LEU A 17 -16.22 7.85 -1.32
C LEU A 17 -14.75 7.57 -1.04
N GLU A 18 -14.19 8.17 0.01
CA GLU A 18 -12.74 8.12 0.19
C GLU A 18 -12.28 7.36 1.41
N ILE A 19 -11.10 6.75 1.28
CA ILE A 19 -10.33 6.22 2.40
C ILE A 19 -8.99 6.94 2.34
N LEU A 20 -8.53 7.48 3.47
CA LEU A 20 -7.24 8.14 3.57
C LEU A 20 -6.42 7.44 4.64
N LEU A 21 -5.30 6.86 4.23
CA LEU A 21 -4.36 6.23 5.16
C LEU A 21 -3.08 7.04 5.19
N THR A 22 -2.64 7.41 6.40
CA THR A 22 -1.35 8.07 6.57
C THR A 22 -0.52 7.27 7.56
N ARG A 23 0.79 7.18 7.29
CA ARG A 23 1.71 6.50 8.18
C ARG A 23 3.11 7.02 7.97
N ASP A 24 3.86 7.17 9.07
CA ASP A 24 5.27 7.53 9.02
C ASP A 24 6.12 6.26 9.09
N PHE A 25 7.15 6.19 8.25
CA PHE A 25 8.13 5.11 8.27
C PHE A 25 9.51 5.68 8.54
N GLU A 26 10.26 5.10 9.48
CA GLU A 26 11.62 5.53 9.77
C GLU A 26 12.58 4.93 8.73
N ALA A 27 12.48 5.41 7.50
CA ALA A 27 13.25 4.92 6.37
C ALA A 27 13.38 6.02 5.31
N PRO A 28 14.46 5.96 4.48
CA PRO A 28 14.62 6.93 3.40
C PRO A 28 13.53 6.81 2.36
N ILE A 29 13.16 7.93 1.74
CA ILE A 29 12.07 7.97 0.77
C ILE A 29 12.30 7.02 -0.42
N GLU A 30 13.54 6.90 -0.88
CA GLU A 30 13.86 6.00 -1.99
C GLU A 30 13.55 4.56 -1.64
N LEU A 31 13.87 4.15 -0.42
CA LEU A 31 13.58 2.79 0.02
C LEU A 31 12.09 2.55 0.16
N VAL A 32 11.36 3.51 0.73
CA VAL A 32 9.90 3.38 0.86
C VAL A 32 9.26 3.28 -0.51
N PHE A 33 9.70 4.10 -1.45
CA PHE A 33 9.17 4.05 -2.82
C PHE A 33 9.46 2.69 -3.47
N ASP A 34 10.68 2.17 -3.32
CA ASP A 34 11.02 0.85 -3.87
C ASP A 34 10.16 -0.26 -3.26
N VAL A 35 9.96 -0.21 -1.95
CA VAL A 35 9.15 -1.21 -1.25
C VAL A 35 7.70 -1.19 -1.73
N LEU A 36 7.20 -0.02 -2.11
CA LEU A 36 5.85 0.14 -2.64
C LEU A 36 5.68 -0.28 -4.09
N THR A 37 6.77 -0.32 -4.87
CA THR A 37 6.64 -0.41 -6.33
C THR A 37 7.37 -1.57 -6.98
N LYS A 38 8.31 -2.21 -6.29
CA LYS A 38 9.05 -3.36 -6.86
C LYS A 38 8.39 -4.67 -6.48
N PRO A 39 8.12 -5.56 -7.46
CA PRO A 39 7.43 -6.83 -7.16
C PRO A 39 8.13 -7.67 -6.10
N GLU A 40 9.46 -7.73 -6.12
CA GLU A 40 10.21 -8.50 -5.14
C GLU A 40 10.01 -8.02 -3.71
N HIS A 41 9.67 -6.74 -3.54
CA HIS A 41 9.36 -6.17 -2.24
C HIS A 41 7.86 -6.28 -1.92
N VAL A 42 7.01 -5.92 -2.89
CA VAL A 42 5.56 -5.90 -2.68
C VAL A 42 5.03 -7.26 -2.23
N ARG A 43 5.57 -8.33 -2.79
CA ARG A 43 5.15 -9.69 -2.41
C ARG A 43 5.45 -10.04 -0.95
N LYS A 44 6.28 -9.26 -0.27
CA LYS A 44 6.64 -9.51 1.12
C LYS A 44 5.66 -8.92 2.13
N TRP A 45 4.85 -7.95 1.72
CA TRP A 45 3.98 -7.26 2.67
C TRP A 45 2.53 -7.05 2.21
N PHE A 46 2.24 -7.23 0.93
CA PHE A 46 0.93 -6.85 0.39
C PHE A 46 -0.22 -7.71 0.92
N ALA A 47 -0.02 -9.01 1.13
CA ALA A 47 -1.07 -9.88 1.62
C ALA A 47 -1.30 -9.65 3.11
N PRO A 48 -2.54 -9.33 3.54
CA PRO A 48 -2.81 -9.10 4.97
C PRO A 48 -2.85 -10.41 5.76
N PHE A 49 -2.71 -10.28 7.06
CA PHE A 49 -2.80 -11.40 8.00
C PHE A 49 -1.79 -12.51 7.64
N GLU A 50 -2.24 -13.75 7.53
CA GLU A 50 -1.37 -14.86 7.15
C GLU A 50 -1.63 -15.32 5.72
N ASP A 51 -2.30 -14.48 4.95
CA ASP A 51 -2.60 -14.78 3.55
C ASP A 51 -1.32 -14.83 2.72
N LYS A 52 -1.37 -15.53 1.59
CA LYS A 52 -0.16 -15.78 0.79
C LYS A 52 -0.28 -15.23 -0.61
N MET A 53 0.74 -14.49 -1.03
CA MET A 53 0.80 -13.95 -2.38
C MET A 53 0.91 -15.06 -3.42
N THR A 54 0.09 -14.96 -4.46
CA THR A 54 0.11 -15.89 -5.59
C THR A 54 0.51 -15.18 -6.89
N VAL A 55 0.24 -13.88 -7.00
CA VAL A 55 0.61 -13.09 -8.18
C VAL A 55 1.16 -11.75 -7.71
N CYS A 56 2.26 -11.31 -8.32
CA CYS A 56 2.77 -9.96 -8.09
C CYS A 56 3.49 -9.51 -9.37
N SER A 57 2.83 -8.68 -10.15
CA SER A 57 3.35 -8.18 -11.42
C SER A 57 3.15 -6.67 -11.46
N ILE A 58 4.21 -5.93 -11.74
CA ILE A 58 4.17 -4.47 -11.77
C ILE A 58 4.98 -3.97 -12.96
N ASP A 59 4.35 -3.18 -13.82
CA ASP A 59 5.00 -2.47 -14.92
C ASP A 59 4.96 -0.98 -14.55
N LEU A 60 6.00 -0.50 -13.89
CA LEU A 60 6.02 0.83 -13.28
C LEU A 60 6.34 1.91 -14.30
N ARG A 61 5.32 2.31 -15.04
CA ARG A 61 5.38 3.42 -16.00
C ARG A 61 3.97 3.90 -16.27
N VAL A 62 3.83 5.12 -16.73
CA VAL A 62 2.52 5.63 -17.12
C VAL A 62 1.97 4.73 -18.24
N GLY A 63 0.75 4.25 -18.05
CA GLY A 63 0.12 3.29 -18.96
C GLY A 63 0.47 1.84 -18.68
N GLY A 64 1.42 1.56 -17.77
CA GLY A 64 1.74 0.20 -17.36
C GLY A 64 0.70 -0.34 -16.40
N ASN A 65 0.60 -1.66 -16.33
CA ASN A 65 -0.39 -2.32 -15.47
C ASN A 65 0.27 -3.01 -14.29
N TYR A 66 -0.50 -3.17 -13.20
CA TYR A 66 -0.09 -4.02 -12.11
C TYR A 66 -1.19 -5.04 -11.80
N HIS A 67 -0.77 -6.17 -11.26
CA HIS A 67 -1.70 -7.22 -10.83
C HIS A 67 -1.11 -7.90 -9.61
N MET A 68 -1.87 -7.92 -8.53
CA MET A 68 -1.47 -8.55 -7.28
C MET A 68 -2.61 -9.42 -6.78
N ALA A 69 -2.28 -10.63 -6.35
CA ALA A 69 -3.29 -11.54 -5.81
C ALA A 69 -2.72 -12.29 -4.64
N PHE A 70 -3.60 -12.63 -3.70
CA PHE A 70 -3.23 -13.49 -2.57
C PHE A 70 -4.39 -14.43 -2.27
N VAL A 71 -4.08 -15.49 -1.50
CA VAL A 71 -5.05 -16.50 -1.12
C VAL A 71 -5.20 -16.50 0.39
N THR A 72 -6.45 -16.47 0.84
CA THR A 72 -6.76 -16.52 2.27
C THR A 72 -6.68 -17.95 2.79
N LYS A 73 -6.79 -18.12 4.10
CA LYS A 73 -6.74 -19.44 4.73
C LYS A 73 -7.82 -20.40 4.22
N ASP A 74 -8.98 -19.86 3.85
CA ASP A 74 -10.08 -20.69 3.35
C ASP A 74 -10.00 -20.95 1.84
N GLY A 75 -8.90 -20.51 1.20
CA GLY A 75 -8.69 -20.76 -0.22
C GLY A 75 -9.31 -19.71 -1.14
N THR A 76 -9.84 -18.63 -0.60
CA THR A 76 -10.41 -17.56 -1.42
C THR A 76 -9.28 -16.72 -2.03
N GLU A 77 -9.33 -16.53 -3.36
CA GLU A 77 -8.37 -15.66 -4.03
C GLU A 77 -8.87 -14.22 -4.00
N CYS A 78 -7.98 -13.31 -3.61
CA CYS A 78 -8.25 -11.87 -3.64
C CYS A 78 -7.30 -11.25 -4.65
N SER A 79 -7.83 -10.67 -5.70
CA SER A 79 -7.05 -10.15 -6.82
C SER A 79 -7.31 -8.66 -7.00
N PHE A 80 -6.22 -7.91 -7.18
CA PHE A 80 -6.23 -6.45 -7.35
C PHE A 80 -5.46 -6.09 -8.60
N ARG A 81 -5.97 -5.15 -9.38
CA ARG A 81 -5.29 -4.71 -10.61
C ARG A 81 -5.57 -3.26 -10.90
N GLY A 82 -4.72 -2.68 -11.73
CA GLY A 82 -4.90 -1.31 -12.17
C GLY A 82 -3.88 -0.89 -13.21
N THR A 83 -3.98 0.38 -13.60
CA THR A 83 -3.10 1.02 -14.57
C THR A 83 -2.52 2.27 -13.95
N TYR A 84 -1.22 2.49 -14.12
CA TYR A 84 -0.56 3.70 -13.62
C TYR A 84 -0.93 4.91 -14.48
N LEU A 85 -1.37 5.97 -13.81
CA LEU A 85 -1.74 7.24 -14.44
C LEU A 85 -0.63 8.28 -14.28
N GLU A 86 0.09 8.24 -13.14
CA GLU A 86 1.24 9.10 -12.88
C GLU A 86 2.31 8.29 -12.15
N VAL A 87 3.56 8.50 -12.51
CA VAL A 87 4.69 7.87 -11.83
C VAL A 87 5.78 8.92 -11.70
N GLU A 88 6.03 9.39 -10.46
CA GLU A 88 7.03 10.43 -10.18
C GLU A 88 7.94 9.95 -9.04
N PRO A 89 8.92 9.09 -9.35
CA PRO A 89 9.81 8.57 -8.31
C PRO A 89 10.64 9.68 -7.67
N PRO A 90 10.89 9.63 -6.38
CA PRO A 90 10.36 8.69 -5.39
C PRO A 90 9.18 9.27 -4.61
N THR A 91 8.45 10.23 -5.16
CA THR A 91 7.48 11.01 -4.41
C THR A 91 6.01 10.67 -4.63
N ARG A 92 5.67 10.10 -5.80
CA ARG A 92 4.25 9.97 -6.10
C ARG A 92 3.95 8.90 -7.15
N THR A 93 2.86 8.17 -6.92
CA THR A 93 2.19 7.38 -7.96
C THR A 93 0.70 7.64 -7.90
N VAL A 94 0.04 7.57 -9.04
CA VAL A 94 -1.42 7.57 -9.14
C VAL A 94 -1.80 6.45 -10.08
N GLU A 95 -2.74 5.61 -9.65
CA GLU A 95 -3.14 4.45 -10.42
C GLU A 95 -4.63 4.18 -10.24
N THR A 96 -5.21 3.50 -11.22
CA THR A 96 -6.53 2.94 -11.02
C THR A 96 -6.40 1.75 -10.10
N TRP A 97 -7.44 1.43 -9.36
CA TRP A 97 -7.41 0.36 -8.37
C TRP A 97 -8.74 -0.39 -8.43
N LEU A 98 -8.66 -1.70 -8.65
CA LEU A 98 -9.84 -2.54 -8.72
C LEU A 98 -9.62 -3.82 -7.94
N PHE A 99 -10.54 -4.09 -7.01
CA PHE A 99 -10.61 -5.39 -6.36
C PHE A 99 -11.55 -6.26 -7.19
N GLU A 100 -11.04 -7.35 -7.76
CA GLU A 100 -11.84 -8.18 -8.67
C GLU A 100 -13.02 -8.87 -7.98
N GLY A 101 -12.97 -9.04 -6.67
CA GLY A 101 -14.09 -9.57 -5.90
C GLY A 101 -15.29 -8.62 -5.83
N TRP A 102 -15.09 -7.36 -6.21
CA TRP A 102 -16.16 -6.35 -6.26
C TRP A 102 -15.91 -5.42 -7.44
N PRO A 103 -16.17 -5.90 -8.68
CA PRO A 103 -15.78 -5.17 -9.88
C PRO A 103 -16.37 -3.76 -10.02
N ASP A 104 -17.50 -3.49 -9.36
CA ASP A 104 -18.10 -2.17 -9.42
C ASP A 104 -17.43 -1.15 -8.49
N ALA A 105 -16.52 -1.59 -7.65
CA ALA A 105 -15.83 -0.74 -6.68
C ALA A 105 -14.47 -0.26 -7.19
N GLU A 106 -14.44 0.25 -8.40
CA GLU A 106 -13.21 0.84 -8.94
C GLU A 106 -12.87 2.13 -8.20
N ALA A 107 -11.58 2.32 -7.95
CA ALA A 107 -11.09 3.51 -7.26
C ALA A 107 -9.90 4.10 -8.00
N ILE A 108 -9.57 5.33 -7.66
CA ILE A 108 -8.28 5.93 -8.02
C ILE A 108 -7.46 5.96 -6.75
N GLU A 109 -6.28 5.37 -6.80
CA GLU A 109 -5.35 5.37 -5.67
C GLU A 109 -4.24 6.36 -5.95
N SER A 110 -3.98 7.24 -5.00
CA SER A 110 -2.81 8.11 -5.06
C SER A 110 -1.96 7.87 -3.83
N VAL A 111 -0.65 7.77 -4.04
CA VAL A 111 0.32 7.59 -2.98
C VAL A 111 1.32 8.72 -3.06
N ASP A 112 1.45 9.48 -1.99
CA ASP A 112 2.40 10.58 -1.88
C ASP A 112 3.37 10.29 -0.75
N LEU A 113 4.65 10.54 -0.99
CA LEU A 113 5.71 10.34 -0.01
C LEU A 113 6.45 11.65 0.23
N HIS A 114 6.74 11.92 1.50
CA HIS A 114 7.49 13.11 1.89
C HIS A 114 8.45 12.75 3.02
N GLU A 115 9.74 12.98 2.81
CA GLU A 115 10.75 12.67 3.83
C GLU A 115 11.18 13.90 4.58
N THR A 116 11.30 13.79 5.91
CA THR A 116 11.86 14.81 6.78
C THR A 116 12.70 14.09 7.84
N ASP A 117 14.00 14.43 7.87
CA ASP A 117 14.94 13.90 8.88
C ASP A 117 14.93 12.38 8.99
N GLY A 118 14.92 11.69 7.85
CA GLY A 118 15.00 10.24 7.82
C GLY A 118 13.67 9.53 8.05
N VAL A 119 12.58 10.28 8.17
CA VAL A 119 11.24 9.73 8.33
C VAL A 119 10.42 10.08 7.10
N THR A 120 9.85 9.07 6.46
CA THR A 120 9.02 9.25 5.27
C THR A 120 7.55 9.11 5.64
N LYS A 121 6.79 10.16 5.40
CA LYS A 121 5.33 10.10 5.57
C LYS A 121 4.71 9.58 4.27
N MET A 122 3.90 8.55 4.39
CA MET A 122 3.10 8.03 3.28
C MET A 122 1.67 8.49 3.45
N THR A 123 1.12 9.07 2.40
CA THR A 123 -0.29 9.44 2.34
C THR A 123 -0.90 8.66 1.18
N LEU A 124 -1.76 7.72 1.50
CA LEU A 124 -2.43 6.88 0.51
C LEU A 124 -3.92 7.22 0.52
N ARG A 125 -4.44 7.59 -0.65
CA ARG A 125 -5.85 7.92 -0.80
C ARG A 125 -6.49 7.02 -1.82
N LEU A 126 -7.63 6.42 -1.44
CA LEU A 126 -8.48 5.69 -2.37
C LEU A 126 -9.77 6.48 -2.54
N ALA A 127 -10.08 6.86 -3.77
CA ALA A 127 -11.32 7.56 -4.10
C ALA A 127 -12.17 6.61 -4.93
N PHE A 128 -13.23 6.08 -4.34
CA PHE A 128 -14.09 5.09 -4.96
C PHE A 128 -15.17 5.73 -5.83
N ARG A 129 -15.66 4.95 -6.78
CA ARG A 129 -16.75 5.37 -7.65
C ARG A 129 -18.07 5.51 -6.88
N ASP A 130 -18.32 4.65 -5.89
CA ASP A 130 -19.53 4.70 -5.09
C ASP A 130 -19.28 4.31 -3.63
N LYS A 131 -20.26 4.64 -2.79
CA LYS A 131 -20.16 4.42 -1.36
C LYS A 131 -20.15 2.92 -1.00
N ALA A 132 -20.90 2.11 -1.73
CA ALA A 132 -20.95 0.67 -1.43
C ALA A 132 -19.60 0.01 -1.59
N GLY A 133 -18.84 0.39 -2.63
CA GLY A 133 -17.49 -0.11 -2.84
C GLY A 133 -16.57 0.32 -1.71
N ARG A 134 -16.60 1.60 -1.33
CA ARG A 134 -15.81 2.10 -0.21
C ARG A 134 -16.12 1.33 1.07
N ASP A 135 -17.40 1.15 1.37
CA ASP A 135 -17.82 0.47 2.58
C ASP A 135 -17.41 -1.01 2.59
N HIS A 136 -17.47 -1.65 1.43
CA HIS A 136 -17.03 -3.05 1.32
C HIS A 136 -15.55 -3.18 1.69
N MET A 137 -14.72 -2.29 1.22
CA MET A 137 -13.28 -2.37 1.45
C MET A 137 -12.87 -1.97 2.88
N THR A 138 -13.77 -1.43 3.67
CA THR A 138 -13.47 -1.06 5.05
C THR A 138 -14.00 -2.04 6.08
N LYS A 139 -14.49 -3.20 5.65
CA LYS A 139 -15.07 -4.20 6.57
C LYS A 139 -14.05 -4.93 7.42
N THR A 140 -12.78 -4.90 7.05
CA THR A 140 -11.73 -5.57 7.79
C THR A 140 -10.59 -4.60 8.06
N ASP A 141 -9.65 -5.01 8.92
CA ASP A 141 -8.46 -4.22 9.22
C ASP A 141 -7.31 -4.52 8.24
N GLY A 142 -7.64 -4.96 7.03
CA GLY A 142 -6.62 -5.34 6.04
C GLY A 142 -5.65 -4.23 5.70
N PHE A 143 -6.12 -2.99 5.58
CA PHE A 143 -5.23 -1.86 5.28
C PHE A 143 -4.22 -1.61 6.40
N GLU A 144 -4.69 -1.66 7.66
CA GLU A 144 -3.80 -1.49 8.80
C GLU A 144 -2.79 -2.62 8.89
N ASP A 145 -3.26 -3.85 8.76
CA ASP A 145 -2.40 -5.03 8.84
C ASP A 145 -1.32 -5.01 7.75
N THR A 146 -1.71 -4.67 6.53
CA THR A 146 -0.78 -4.58 5.42
C THR A 146 0.27 -3.50 5.66
N SER A 147 -0.13 -2.35 6.20
CA SER A 147 0.82 -1.29 6.48
C SER A 147 1.76 -1.65 7.63
N ASP A 148 1.28 -2.44 8.61
CA ASP A 148 2.14 -2.95 9.68
C ASP A 148 3.19 -3.91 9.12
N LYS A 149 2.78 -4.79 8.20
CA LYS A 149 3.71 -5.70 7.54
C LYS A 149 4.75 -4.94 6.72
N MET A 150 4.33 -3.86 6.07
CA MET A 150 5.25 -3.03 5.31
C MET A 150 6.30 -2.41 6.23
N GLU A 151 5.89 -1.93 7.41
CA GLU A 151 6.86 -1.38 8.36
C GLU A 151 7.84 -2.45 8.84
N ASP A 152 7.34 -3.63 9.20
CA ASP A 152 8.21 -4.72 9.64
C ASP A 152 9.20 -5.10 8.56
N TYR A 153 8.73 -5.15 7.32
CA TYR A 153 9.60 -5.48 6.19
C TYR A 153 10.66 -4.39 5.98
N LEU A 154 10.27 -3.12 6.05
CA LEU A 154 11.21 -2.00 5.94
C LEU A 154 12.30 -2.10 7.00
N ARG A 155 11.92 -2.39 8.24
CA ARG A 155 12.90 -2.56 9.33
C ARG A 155 13.88 -3.69 9.03
N SER A 156 13.40 -4.76 8.40
CA SER A 156 14.28 -5.89 8.07
C SER A 156 15.33 -5.53 7.00
N LEU A 157 15.07 -4.50 6.21
CA LEU A 157 15.99 -4.05 5.16
C LEU A 157 17.01 -3.04 5.66
N LEU A 158 16.85 -2.51 6.88
CA LEU A 158 17.75 -1.51 7.44
C LEU A 158 18.67 -2.16 8.48
N ASP A 159 19.92 -1.66 8.55
CA ASP A 159 20.82 -2.09 9.60
C ASP A 159 20.54 -1.34 10.91
N PRO A 160 21.21 -1.67 12.03
CA PRO A 160 20.99 -0.99 13.31
C PRO A 160 21.22 0.51 13.28
N ASN A 161 21.92 1.02 12.26
CA ASN A 161 22.18 2.44 12.11
C ASN A 161 21.20 3.13 11.17
N GLY A 162 20.14 2.43 10.75
CA GLY A 162 19.15 2.98 9.84
C GLY A 162 19.59 3.04 8.39
N ARG A 163 20.57 2.23 8.01
CA ARG A 163 21.05 2.17 6.62
C ARG A 163 20.49 0.95 5.92
N VAL A 164 20.36 1.06 4.60
CA VAL A 164 19.92 -0.08 3.81
C VAL A 164 20.97 -1.18 3.91
N SER A 165 20.56 -2.36 4.38
CA SER A 165 21.48 -3.48 4.49
C SER A 165 21.68 -4.07 3.10
N GLY A 166 22.91 -4.23 2.77
CA GLY A 166 23.36 -4.59 1.46
C GLY A 166 23.13 -5.88 0.91
#